data_a1414a9f1151956dafc2cd0f4050154b
#
_entry.id   a1414a9f1151956dafc2cd0f4050154b
#
_cell.length_a   1.000
_cell.length_b   1.000
_cell.length_c   1.000
_cell.angle_alpha   90.00
_cell.angle_beta   90.00
_cell.angle_gamma   90.00
#
_symmetry.space_group_name_H-M   'P 1'
#
loop_
_entity.id
_entity.type
_entity.pdbx_description
1 polymer ?
#
loop_
_entity_poly.entity_id
_entity_poly.type
_entity_poly.pdbx_seq_one_letter_code
_entity_poly.pdbx_strand_id
1 'polypeptide(L)'
;TGARLFAMPEYRPIRIRAGAMGEDRPEGDLIVSPGHRMLVQGAAARALFNAPEVLVSASDLVNGTSVQVETALAEVTYIHLMTEAHEIIWANGLETESFHPASADMGQLDPNERAALLALMPELEADPFRYGPHARRNLSAPEAAILRRDAA
;
A
#
# COMPACT_ATOMS: atom_id res chain seq x y z
N THR A 1 -4.14 5.48 14.21
CA THR A 1 -3.05 6.11 15.00
C THR A 1 -2.62 7.39 14.33
N GLY A 2 -2.77 8.55 15.01
CA GLY A 2 -2.32 9.84 14.50
C GLY A 2 -0.79 9.91 14.51
N ALA A 3 -0.12 9.86 13.35
CA ALA A 3 1.30 10.09 13.24
C ALA A 3 1.58 11.59 13.04
N ARG A 4 2.50 12.15 13.83
CA ARG A 4 2.94 13.54 13.67
C ARG A 4 3.93 13.63 12.51
N LEU A 5 3.45 14.02 11.36
CA LEU A 5 4.18 14.00 10.09
C LEU A 5 5.39 14.96 10.03
N PHE A 6 5.45 15.96 10.90
CA PHE A 6 6.61 16.86 11.00
C PHE A 6 7.85 16.18 11.58
N ALA A 7 7.66 15.24 12.52
CA ALA A 7 8.75 14.55 13.18
C ALA A 7 9.26 13.33 12.39
N MET A 8 8.45 12.78 11.48
CA MET A 8 8.71 11.55 10.75
C MET A 8 8.29 11.70 9.27
N PRO A 9 9.09 12.37 8.44
CA PRO A 9 8.76 12.61 7.03
C PRO A 9 8.53 11.33 6.22
N GLU A 10 9.14 10.22 6.61
CA GLU A 10 9.00 8.90 6.01
C GLU A 10 7.59 8.31 6.15
N TYR A 11 6.80 8.78 7.12
CA TYR A 11 5.40 8.38 7.30
C TYR A 11 4.41 9.30 6.59
N ARG A 12 4.89 10.31 5.86
CA ARG A 12 4.00 11.19 5.11
C ARG A 12 3.19 10.41 4.11
N PRO A 13 1.87 10.63 4.07
CA PRO A 13 1.03 9.91 3.15
C PRO A 13 1.35 10.23 1.70
N ILE A 14 0.97 9.32 0.84
CA ILE A 14 1.00 9.50 -0.62
C ILE A 14 -0.41 9.88 -1.06
N ARG A 15 -0.51 10.98 -1.79
CA ARG A 15 -1.73 11.39 -2.49
C ARG A 15 -1.71 10.84 -3.91
N ILE A 16 -2.70 10.04 -4.23
CA ILE A 16 -3.00 9.56 -5.58
C ILE A 16 -4.19 10.38 -6.07
N ARG A 17 -3.97 11.22 -7.08
CA ARG A 17 -5.02 12.08 -7.60
C ARG A 17 -6.06 11.29 -8.38
N ALA A 18 -7.27 11.83 -8.46
CA ALA A 18 -8.32 11.30 -9.31
C ALA A 18 -7.79 11.06 -10.73
N GLY A 19 -8.06 9.89 -11.29
CA GLY A 19 -7.62 9.49 -12.62
C GLY A 19 -6.12 9.14 -12.76
N ALA A 20 -5.34 9.15 -11.68
CA ALA A 20 -3.88 8.95 -11.72
C ALA A 20 -3.45 7.57 -12.25
N MET A 21 -4.32 6.56 -12.11
CA MET A 21 -4.04 5.15 -12.46
C MET A 21 -4.90 4.66 -13.65
N GLY A 22 -5.53 5.58 -14.38
CA GLY A 22 -6.39 5.28 -15.53
C GLY A 22 -7.69 6.05 -15.48
N GLU A 23 -8.57 5.83 -16.46
CA GLU A 23 -9.87 6.51 -16.56
C GLU A 23 -10.65 6.34 -15.24
N ASP A 24 -10.96 7.48 -14.60
CA ASP A 24 -11.70 7.58 -13.33
C ASP A 24 -11.16 6.72 -12.17
N ARG A 25 -9.87 6.37 -12.20
CA ARG A 25 -9.24 5.59 -11.12
C ARG A 25 -8.03 6.33 -10.51
N PRO A 26 -8.10 6.67 -9.21
CA PRO A 26 -9.30 6.63 -8.35
C PRO A 26 -10.34 7.67 -8.80
N GLU A 27 -11.61 7.46 -8.41
CA GLU A 27 -12.74 8.37 -8.69
C GLU A 27 -12.56 9.75 -8.01
N GLY A 28 -11.86 9.78 -6.90
CA GLY A 28 -11.46 10.98 -6.17
C GLY A 28 -10.08 10.79 -5.57
N ASP A 29 -9.44 11.88 -5.13
CA ASP A 29 -8.13 11.80 -4.50
C ASP A 29 -8.12 10.76 -3.39
N LEU A 30 -7.15 9.85 -3.42
CA LEU A 30 -6.93 8.82 -2.42
C LEU A 30 -5.64 9.12 -1.65
N ILE A 31 -5.71 9.06 -0.32
CA ILE A 31 -4.57 9.28 0.56
C ILE A 31 -4.27 7.98 1.30
N VAL A 32 -3.06 7.47 1.12
CA VAL A 32 -2.64 6.18 1.67
C VAL A 32 -1.29 6.29 2.37
N SER A 33 -0.96 5.31 3.19
CA SER A 33 0.40 5.21 3.76
C SER A 33 1.43 4.90 2.67
N PRO A 34 2.70 5.28 2.84
CA PRO A 34 3.75 5.06 1.84
C PRO A 34 3.92 3.59 1.44
N GLY A 35 3.80 2.69 2.41
CA GLY A 35 3.95 1.25 2.20
C GLY A 35 2.70 0.54 1.69
N HIS A 36 1.54 1.23 1.67
CA HIS A 36 0.30 0.64 1.17
C HIS A 36 0.41 0.34 -0.32
N ARG A 37 -0.02 -0.86 -0.75
CA ARG A 37 0.20 -1.29 -2.13
C ARG A 37 -1.03 -1.16 -2.99
N MET A 38 -0.80 -0.62 -4.18
CA MET A 38 -1.78 -0.50 -5.25
C MET A 38 -1.62 -1.66 -6.22
N LEU A 39 -2.73 -2.17 -6.75
CA LEU A 39 -2.69 -3.14 -7.83
C LEU A 39 -2.33 -2.44 -9.14
N VAL A 40 -1.28 -2.93 -9.78
CA VAL A 40 -0.90 -2.52 -11.13
C VAL A 40 -1.05 -3.72 -12.06
N GLN A 41 -1.77 -3.52 -13.15
CA GLN A 41 -2.07 -4.56 -14.12
C GLN A 41 -1.78 -4.08 -15.54
N GLY A 42 -1.63 -5.03 -16.46
CA GLY A 42 -1.46 -4.72 -17.86
C GLY A 42 -0.29 -5.40 -18.54
N ALA A 43 0.01 -4.94 -19.76
CA ALA A 43 1.03 -5.54 -20.61
C ALA A 43 2.43 -5.47 -20.03
N ALA A 44 2.80 -4.34 -19.41
CA ALA A 44 4.11 -4.15 -18.79
C ALA A 44 4.34 -5.12 -17.61
N ALA A 45 3.36 -5.27 -16.71
CA ALA A 45 3.45 -6.22 -15.60
C ALA A 45 3.63 -7.66 -16.13
N ARG A 46 2.89 -8.02 -17.15
CA ARG A 46 2.97 -9.34 -17.78
C ARG A 46 4.31 -9.58 -18.46
N ALA A 47 4.81 -8.60 -19.20
CA ALA A 47 6.07 -8.70 -19.94
C ALA A 47 7.30 -8.73 -19.01
N LEU A 48 7.31 -7.87 -17.99
CA LEU A 48 8.48 -7.72 -17.11
C LEU A 48 8.52 -8.76 -15.99
N PHE A 49 7.37 -9.18 -15.46
CA PHE A 49 7.30 -10.01 -14.26
C PHE A 49 6.58 -11.34 -14.46
N ASN A 50 6.16 -11.63 -15.69
CA ASN A 50 5.36 -12.84 -16.02
C ASN A 50 4.12 -12.98 -15.11
N ALA A 51 3.53 -11.85 -14.72
CA ALA A 51 2.35 -11.76 -13.88
C ALA A 51 1.37 -10.74 -14.45
N PRO A 52 0.07 -11.09 -14.59
CA PRO A 52 -0.92 -10.16 -15.13
C PRO A 52 -1.15 -8.95 -14.21
N GLU A 53 -0.89 -9.15 -12.93
CA GLU A 53 -1.14 -8.21 -11.83
C GLU A 53 -0.01 -8.28 -10.80
N VAL A 54 0.39 -7.14 -10.30
CA VAL A 54 1.43 -6.99 -9.27
C VAL A 54 1.01 -5.93 -8.25
N LEU A 55 1.55 -6.02 -7.04
CA LEU A 55 1.36 -5.02 -6.00
C LEU A 55 2.60 -4.12 -5.91
N VAL A 56 2.37 -2.82 -5.92
CA VAL A 56 3.42 -1.78 -5.89
C VAL A 56 3.14 -0.82 -4.74
N SER A 57 4.14 -0.54 -3.91
CA SER A 57 4.00 0.43 -2.82
C SER A 57 3.67 1.83 -3.36
N ALA A 58 2.80 2.55 -2.68
CA ALA A 58 2.40 3.89 -3.10
C ALA A 58 3.60 4.85 -3.20
N SER A 59 4.58 4.73 -2.31
CA SER A 59 5.84 5.48 -2.38
C SER A 59 6.62 5.22 -3.66
N ASP A 60 6.58 3.99 -4.18
CA ASP A 60 7.27 3.61 -5.41
C ASP A 60 6.52 4.07 -6.68
N LEU A 61 5.27 4.49 -6.55
CA LEU A 61 4.46 5.07 -7.63
C LEU A 61 4.61 6.59 -7.75
N VAL A 62 5.27 7.25 -6.80
CA VAL A 62 5.45 8.71 -6.81
C VAL A 62 6.12 9.15 -8.11
N ASN A 63 5.43 10.04 -8.83
CA ASN A 63 5.87 10.60 -10.11
C ASN A 63 5.99 12.14 -10.11
N GLY A 64 5.69 12.78 -8.97
CA GLY A 64 5.78 14.22 -8.79
C GLY A 64 4.62 15.03 -9.40
N THR A 65 3.67 14.38 -10.05
CA THR A 65 2.50 15.02 -10.70
C THR A 65 1.18 14.48 -10.21
N SER A 66 0.78 13.30 -10.61
CA SER A 66 -0.49 12.67 -10.22
C SER A 66 -0.38 11.80 -8.97
N VAL A 67 0.82 11.33 -8.65
CA VAL A 67 1.13 10.61 -7.40
C VAL A 67 2.23 11.35 -6.68
N GLN A 68 1.94 11.89 -5.50
CA GLN A 68 2.84 12.80 -4.78
C GLN A 68 2.87 12.50 -3.28
N VAL A 69 4.00 12.84 -2.64
CA VAL A 69 4.05 12.90 -1.18
C VAL A 69 3.17 14.06 -0.70
N GLU A 70 2.23 13.77 0.18
CA GLU A 70 1.35 14.78 0.77
C GLU A 70 2.11 15.56 1.86
N THR A 71 2.27 16.85 1.66
CA THR A 71 3.03 17.71 2.58
C THR A 71 2.19 18.72 3.34
N ALA A 72 0.93 18.92 2.93
CA ALA A 72 0.05 19.90 3.54
C ALA A 72 -0.60 19.41 4.85
N LEU A 73 -0.72 18.08 5.02
CA LEU A 73 -1.31 17.50 6.22
C LEU A 73 -0.31 17.52 7.38
N ALA A 74 -0.74 18.03 8.52
CA ALA A 74 0.03 18.01 9.75
C ALA A 74 -0.08 16.67 10.49
N GLU A 75 -1.21 15.99 10.32
CA GLU A 75 -1.55 14.74 10.98
C GLU A 75 -2.36 13.84 10.05
N VAL A 76 -2.21 12.53 10.18
CA VAL A 76 -2.99 11.52 9.44
C VAL A 76 -3.29 10.33 10.35
N THR A 77 -4.48 9.77 10.18
CA THR A 77 -4.86 8.49 10.78
C THR A 77 -4.93 7.44 9.67
N TYR A 78 -4.07 6.42 9.75
CA TYR A 78 -4.13 5.27 8.85
C TYR A 78 -5.07 4.22 9.42
N ILE A 79 -5.96 3.72 8.57
CA ILE A 79 -6.89 2.65 8.91
C ILE A 79 -6.47 1.40 8.13
N HIS A 80 -6.25 0.31 8.85
CA HIS A 80 -5.89 -0.96 8.26
C HIS A 80 -7.12 -1.88 8.22
N LEU A 81 -7.47 -2.36 7.04
CA LEU A 81 -8.54 -3.33 6.84
C LEU A 81 -7.93 -4.71 6.64
N MET A 82 -8.13 -5.59 7.59
CA MET A 82 -7.71 -6.99 7.54
C MET A 82 -8.91 -7.88 7.26
N THR A 83 -8.75 -8.81 6.33
CA THR A 83 -9.73 -9.81 5.91
C THR A 83 -9.30 -11.21 6.38
N GLU A 84 -10.04 -12.27 6.09
CA GLU A 84 -9.65 -13.64 6.47
C GLU A 84 -8.37 -14.12 5.78
N ALA A 85 -8.09 -13.58 4.59
CA ALA A 85 -6.85 -13.78 3.83
C ALA A 85 -6.44 -12.47 3.18
N HIS A 86 -5.19 -12.33 2.74
CA HIS A 86 -4.76 -11.14 2.00
C HIS A 86 -5.47 -11.06 0.64
N GLU A 87 -6.17 -9.96 0.40
CA GLU A 87 -7.05 -9.79 -0.76
C GLU A 87 -6.84 -8.44 -1.44
N ILE A 88 -7.34 -8.34 -2.67
CA ILE A 88 -7.49 -7.07 -3.36
C ILE A 88 -8.86 -6.50 -3.00
N ILE A 89 -8.86 -5.27 -2.52
CA ILE A 89 -10.04 -4.51 -2.14
C ILE A 89 -10.14 -3.23 -2.97
N TRP A 90 -11.25 -2.52 -2.89
CA TRP A 90 -11.48 -1.28 -3.62
C TRP A 90 -11.49 -0.08 -2.68
N ALA A 91 -10.72 0.95 -3.03
CA ALA A 91 -10.71 2.24 -2.36
C ALA A 91 -10.89 3.35 -3.40
N ASN A 92 -11.99 4.10 -3.35
CA ASN A 92 -12.34 5.12 -4.33
C ASN A 92 -12.23 4.64 -5.79
N GLY A 93 -12.73 3.43 -6.09
CA GLY A 93 -12.66 2.85 -7.44
C GLY A 93 -11.27 2.36 -7.87
N LEU A 94 -10.27 2.36 -6.99
CA LEU A 94 -8.92 1.85 -7.26
C LEU A 94 -8.67 0.55 -6.49
N GLU A 95 -8.11 -0.44 -7.16
CA GLU A 95 -7.72 -1.70 -6.56
C GLU A 95 -6.47 -1.54 -5.68
N THR A 96 -6.56 -2.01 -4.47
CA THR A 96 -5.50 -1.93 -3.47
C THR A 96 -5.46 -3.20 -2.60
N GLU A 97 -4.41 -3.36 -1.80
CA GLU A 97 -4.30 -4.50 -0.90
C GLU A 97 -5.16 -4.32 0.37
N SER A 98 -5.67 -5.41 0.95
CA SER A 98 -6.03 -5.47 2.36
C SER A 98 -4.75 -5.49 3.22
N PHE A 99 -4.87 -5.30 4.53
CA PHE A 99 -3.71 -5.33 5.41
C PHE A 99 -3.08 -6.73 5.48
N HIS A 100 -1.75 -6.80 5.32
CA HIS A 100 -0.97 -8.03 5.53
C HIS A 100 0.07 -7.81 6.63
N PRO A 101 0.05 -8.58 7.72
CA PRO A 101 0.95 -8.38 8.86
C PRO A 101 2.44 -8.42 8.53
N ALA A 102 2.85 -9.22 7.54
CA ALA A 102 4.25 -9.29 7.10
C ALA A 102 4.66 -8.13 6.16
N SER A 103 3.71 -7.37 5.62
CA SER A 103 3.99 -6.19 4.77
C SER A 103 4.17 -4.93 5.59
N ALA A 104 3.60 -4.90 6.79
CA ALA A 104 3.70 -3.79 7.71
C ALA A 104 4.77 -4.10 8.76
N ASP A 105 5.47 -3.05 9.20
CA ASP A 105 6.22 -3.15 10.44
C ASP A 105 5.23 -3.19 11.61
N MET A 106 5.03 -4.37 12.19
CA MET A 106 4.14 -4.59 13.33
C MET A 106 4.50 -3.68 14.53
N GLY A 107 5.75 -3.19 14.59
CA GLY A 107 6.19 -2.24 15.60
C GLY A 107 5.66 -0.81 15.38
N GLN A 108 5.16 -0.51 14.19
CA GLN A 108 4.56 0.80 13.86
C GLN A 108 3.06 0.88 14.14
N LEU A 109 2.40 -0.27 14.38
CA LEU A 109 1.02 -0.27 14.83
C LEU A 109 0.91 0.37 16.21
N ASP A 110 -0.22 1.02 16.46
CA ASP A 110 -0.55 1.44 17.83
C ASP A 110 -0.49 0.25 18.79
N PRO A 111 0.08 0.38 19.99
CA PRO A 111 0.20 -0.74 20.92
C PRO A 111 -1.11 -1.46 21.22
N ASN A 112 -2.25 -0.74 21.27
CA ASN A 112 -3.55 -1.35 21.51
C ASN A 112 -4.06 -2.10 20.27
N GLU A 113 -3.84 -1.55 19.07
CA GLU A 113 -4.18 -2.21 17.80
C GLU A 113 -3.36 -3.48 17.62
N ARG A 114 -2.04 -3.40 17.91
CA ARG A 114 -1.16 -4.56 17.88
C ARG A 114 -1.61 -5.64 18.87
N ALA A 115 -1.93 -5.25 20.10
CA ALA A 115 -2.42 -6.17 21.12
C ALA A 115 -3.75 -6.82 20.72
N ALA A 116 -4.68 -6.05 20.15
CA ALA A 116 -5.95 -6.57 19.64
C ALA A 116 -5.74 -7.58 18.50
N LEU A 117 -4.84 -7.29 17.55
CA LEU A 117 -4.49 -8.19 16.47
C LEU A 117 -3.89 -9.51 17.00
N LEU A 118 -2.93 -9.42 17.92
CA LEU A 118 -2.29 -10.60 18.51
C LEU A 118 -3.23 -11.39 19.43
N ALA A 119 -4.25 -10.76 20.00
CA ALA A 119 -5.30 -11.47 20.72
C ALA A 119 -6.19 -12.32 19.81
N LEU A 120 -6.40 -11.86 18.57
CA LEU A 120 -7.15 -12.61 17.55
C LEU A 120 -6.31 -13.68 16.86
N MET A 121 -5.03 -13.40 16.62
CA MET A 121 -4.10 -14.25 15.90
C MET A 121 -2.73 -14.30 16.62
N PRO A 122 -2.61 -15.07 17.71
CA PRO A 122 -1.38 -15.12 18.53
C PRO A 122 -0.15 -15.61 17.76
N GLU A 123 -0.34 -16.44 16.76
CA GLU A 123 0.72 -16.99 15.91
C GLU A 123 1.49 -15.92 15.14
N LEU A 124 0.90 -14.75 14.89
CA LEU A 124 1.53 -13.64 14.18
C LEU A 124 2.67 -12.99 14.99
N GLU A 125 2.72 -13.19 16.30
CA GLU A 125 3.81 -12.68 17.11
C GLU A 125 5.14 -13.37 16.78
N ALA A 126 5.09 -14.70 16.54
CA ALA A 126 6.25 -15.49 16.18
C ALA A 126 6.60 -15.38 14.69
N ASP A 127 5.59 -15.31 13.82
CA ASP A 127 5.76 -15.27 12.38
C ASP A 127 4.55 -14.59 11.69
N PRO A 128 4.69 -13.34 11.23
CA PRO A 128 3.63 -12.64 10.52
C PRO A 128 3.16 -13.32 9.22
N PHE A 129 3.97 -14.21 8.63
CA PHE A 129 3.59 -14.97 7.43
C PHE A 129 2.61 -16.12 7.73
N ARG A 130 2.34 -16.41 9.00
CA ARG A 130 1.27 -17.35 9.40
C ARG A 130 -0.12 -16.89 8.96
N TYR A 131 -0.29 -15.60 8.67
CA TYR A 131 -1.52 -15.08 8.06
C TYR A 131 -1.79 -15.68 6.67
N GLY A 132 -0.76 -16.09 5.96
CA GLY A 132 -0.87 -16.67 4.63
C GLY A 132 -0.05 -15.94 3.56
N PRO A 133 -0.19 -16.33 2.31
CA PRO A 133 0.53 -15.71 1.20
C PRO A 133 -0.06 -14.34 0.83
N HIS A 134 0.74 -13.51 0.18
CA HIS A 134 0.24 -12.29 -0.45
C HIS A 134 -0.72 -12.62 -1.60
N ALA A 135 -1.77 -11.81 -1.78
CA ALA A 135 -2.77 -11.95 -2.83
C ALA A 135 -2.17 -11.89 -4.24
N ARG A 136 -1.12 -11.09 -4.42
CA ARG A 136 -0.37 -10.93 -5.66
C ARG A 136 1.12 -10.77 -5.35
N ARG A 137 1.95 -10.87 -6.40
CA ARG A 137 3.39 -10.59 -6.30
C ARG A 137 3.62 -9.14 -5.87
N ASN A 138 4.36 -8.96 -4.79
CA ASN A 138 4.86 -7.65 -4.36
C ASN A 138 6.12 -7.31 -5.15
N LEU A 139 6.16 -6.11 -5.73
CA LEU A 139 7.38 -5.61 -6.35
C LEU A 139 8.26 -4.93 -5.30
N SER A 140 9.56 -5.13 -5.44
CA SER A 140 10.58 -4.33 -4.77
C SER A 140 10.71 -2.94 -5.42
N ALA A 141 11.29 -1.97 -4.73
CA ALA A 141 11.49 -0.63 -5.26
C ALA A 141 12.28 -0.60 -6.60
N PRO A 142 13.36 -1.41 -6.80
CA PRO A 142 14.01 -1.51 -8.12
C PRO A 142 13.09 -2.04 -9.22
N GLU A 143 12.28 -3.05 -8.94
CA GLU A 143 11.31 -3.61 -9.91
C GLU A 143 10.22 -2.59 -10.26
N ALA A 144 9.70 -1.87 -9.27
CA ALA A 144 8.73 -0.79 -9.48
C ALA A 144 9.31 0.34 -10.34
N ALA A 145 10.60 0.67 -10.16
CA ALA A 145 11.28 1.67 -10.98
C ALA A 145 11.40 1.24 -12.46
N ILE A 146 11.59 -0.05 -12.74
CA ILE A 146 11.58 -0.59 -14.11
C ILE A 146 10.17 -0.47 -14.71
N LEU A 147 9.15 -0.88 -13.96
CA LEU A 147 7.75 -0.80 -14.39
C LEU A 147 7.34 0.63 -14.78
N ARG A 148 7.75 1.64 -13.99
CA ARG A 148 7.45 3.05 -14.28
C ARG A 148 8.12 3.57 -15.55
N ARG A 149 9.33 3.11 -15.87
CA ARG A 149 10.04 3.52 -17.09
C ARG A 149 9.39 2.98 -18.35
N ASP A 150 8.78 1.81 -18.26
CA ASP A 150 8.12 1.17 -19.40
C ASP A 150 6.70 1.74 -19.64
N ALA A 151 6.12 2.40 -18.62
CA ALA A 151 4.81 3.03 -18.70
C ALA A 151 4.84 4.52 -19.10
N ALA A 152 6.02 5.11 -19.24
CA ALA A 152 6.23 6.52 -19.64
C ALA A 152 6.46 6.65 -21.15
#